data_a9886b86f855acebae35d9e65afd6fed
#
_entry.id   a9886b86f855acebae35d9e65afd6fed
#
_cell.length_a   1.000
_cell.length_b   1.000
_cell.length_c   1.000
_cell.angle_alpha   90.00
_cell.angle_beta   90.00
_cell.angle_gamma   90.00
#
_symmetry.space_group_name_H-M   'P 1'
#
loop_
_entity.id
_entity.type
_entity.pdbx_description
1 polymer ?
#
loop_
_entity_poly.entity_id
_entity_poly.type
_entity_poly.pdbx_seq_one_letter_code
_entity_poly.pdbx_strand_id
1 'polypeptide(L)'
;ASALPSLSPELQAQRATALAEPKPIKPPEASQNSEEGAVNAAFYFLQLYRYAFITGDTADLAAMSEEGCVFCKSTIDDAAKLHEGGGWVNPWTQEFADVEYIPAGQGKKYCGVRARVKSGESTSMEGGGKIQQEDYEEKTLLIALRYDNGIWAVGGVAVE
;
A
#
# COMPACT_ATOMS: atom_id res chain seq x y z
N ALA A 1 -12.84 29.26 -7.01
CA ALA A 1 -12.19 28.19 -6.28
C ALA A 1 -13.09 27.71 -5.15
N SER A 2 -13.38 26.43 -5.12
CA SER A 2 -14.13 25.85 -4.02
C SER A 2 -13.21 25.77 -2.80
N ALA A 3 -13.56 26.49 -1.75
CA ALA A 3 -12.89 26.35 -0.49
C ALA A 3 -13.19 24.96 0.10
N LEU A 4 -12.16 24.27 0.59
CA LEU A 4 -12.40 23.07 1.37
C LEU A 4 -13.16 23.44 2.64
N PRO A 5 -14.09 22.59 3.13
CA PRO A 5 -14.74 22.83 4.40
C PRO A 5 -13.73 23.06 5.52
N SER A 6 -14.02 24.00 6.40
CA SER A 6 -13.17 24.22 7.57
C SER A 6 -13.20 22.99 8.47
N LEU A 7 -12.03 22.41 8.71
CA LEU A 7 -11.90 21.31 9.63
C LEU A 7 -11.86 21.84 11.08
N SER A 8 -12.43 21.06 12.01
CA SER A 8 -12.27 21.36 13.43
C SER A 8 -10.78 21.28 13.82
N PRO A 9 -10.37 21.95 14.90
CA PRO A 9 -8.98 21.84 15.37
C PRO A 9 -8.53 20.39 15.61
N GLU A 10 -9.44 19.53 16.10
CA GLU A 10 -9.16 18.12 16.32
C GLU A 10 -8.89 17.40 15.01
N LEU A 11 -9.69 17.62 13.97
CA LEU A 11 -9.50 17.03 12.66
C LEU A 11 -8.25 17.56 11.96
N GLN A 12 -7.94 18.84 12.13
CA GLN A 12 -6.69 19.41 11.62
C GLN A 12 -5.47 18.73 12.24
N ALA A 13 -5.52 18.44 13.54
CA ALA A 13 -4.45 17.74 14.23
C ALA A 13 -4.32 16.28 13.73
N GLN A 14 -5.42 15.59 13.51
CA GLN A 14 -5.41 14.24 12.95
C GLN A 14 -4.82 14.23 11.55
N ARG A 15 -5.20 15.18 10.72
CA ARG A 15 -4.65 15.30 9.37
C ARG A 15 -3.15 15.54 9.40
N ALA A 16 -2.69 16.45 10.26
CA ALA A 16 -1.26 16.74 10.40
C ALA A 16 -0.49 15.49 10.83
N THR A 17 -1.02 14.72 11.76
CA THR A 17 -0.41 13.46 12.20
C THR A 17 -0.32 12.46 11.05
N ALA A 18 -1.39 12.30 10.27
CA ALA A 18 -1.41 11.39 9.14
C ALA A 18 -0.37 11.81 8.09
N LEU A 19 -0.35 13.09 7.71
CA LEU A 19 0.58 13.57 6.69
C LEU A 19 2.04 13.54 7.14
N ALA A 20 2.30 13.43 8.43
CA ALA A 20 3.63 13.29 9.00
C ALA A 20 4.06 11.84 9.20
N GLU A 21 3.27 10.87 8.75
CA GLU A 21 3.62 9.44 8.86
C GLU A 21 4.99 9.18 8.26
N PRO A 22 5.89 8.49 8.98
CA PRO A 22 7.22 8.20 8.42
C PRO A 22 7.14 7.33 7.18
N LYS A 23 7.97 7.64 6.20
CA LYS A 23 8.08 6.87 4.97
C LYS A 23 8.61 5.46 5.29
N PRO A 24 8.02 4.40 4.72
CA PRO A 24 8.57 3.07 4.89
C PRO A 24 10.01 2.98 4.39
N ILE A 25 10.84 2.27 5.13
CA ILE A 25 12.24 2.07 4.78
C ILE A 25 12.35 0.76 4.02
N LYS A 26 12.92 0.82 2.81
CA LYS A 26 13.17 -0.38 2.00
C LYS A 26 14.31 -1.17 2.64
N PRO A 27 14.06 -2.41 3.11
CA PRO A 27 15.15 -3.21 3.66
C PRO A 27 16.13 -3.60 2.55
N PRO A 28 17.44 -3.74 2.85
CA PRO A 28 18.43 -4.13 1.85
C PRO A 28 18.10 -5.46 1.15
N GLU A 29 17.50 -6.40 1.86
CA GLU A 29 17.08 -7.71 1.33
C GLU A 29 16.07 -7.57 0.20
N ALA A 30 15.25 -6.51 0.21
CA ALA A 30 14.25 -6.29 -0.83
C ALA A 30 14.84 -5.97 -2.21
N SER A 31 16.15 -5.81 -2.32
CA SER A 31 16.84 -5.61 -3.59
C SER A 31 17.56 -6.86 -4.07
N GLN A 32 17.50 -7.97 -3.32
CA GLN A 32 18.17 -9.22 -3.68
C GLN A 32 17.29 -10.04 -4.61
N ASN A 33 17.92 -10.67 -5.61
CA ASN A 33 17.25 -11.62 -6.49
C ASN A 33 17.22 -13.00 -5.81
N SER A 34 16.33 -13.15 -4.85
CA SER A 34 16.20 -14.35 -4.03
C SER A 34 14.78 -14.48 -3.49
N GLU A 35 14.46 -15.64 -2.92
CA GLU A 35 13.19 -15.84 -2.22
C GLU A 35 13.01 -14.79 -1.12
N GLU A 36 14.03 -14.59 -0.29
CA GLU A 36 14.02 -13.57 0.76
C GLU A 36 13.79 -12.17 0.17
N GLY A 37 14.45 -11.87 -0.95
CA GLY A 37 14.28 -10.60 -1.63
C GLY A 37 12.85 -10.37 -2.10
N ALA A 38 12.23 -11.39 -2.69
CA ALA A 38 10.84 -11.31 -3.14
C ALA A 38 9.88 -11.08 -1.98
N VAL A 39 10.05 -11.81 -0.88
CA VAL A 39 9.19 -11.67 0.31
C VAL A 39 9.33 -10.28 0.92
N ASN A 40 10.55 -9.80 1.08
CA ASN A 40 10.79 -8.46 1.63
C ASN A 40 10.25 -7.36 0.71
N ALA A 41 10.37 -7.54 -0.60
CA ALA A 41 9.82 -6.60 -1.58
C ALA A 41 8.29 -6.56 -1.52
N ALA A 42 7.64 -7.72 -1.36
CA ALA A 42 6.19 -7.79 -1.21
C ALA A 42 5.72 -7.05 0.05
N PHE A 43 6.40 -7.23 1.17
CA PHE A 43 6.07 -6.53 2.42
C PHE A 43 6.27 -5.02 2.27
N TYR A 44 7.37 -4.62 1.66
CA TYR A 44 7.64 -3.21 1.41
C TYR A 44 6.54 -2.59 0.52
N PHE A 45 6.11 -3.32 -0.51
CA PHE A 45 5.01 -2.89 -1.37
C PHE A 45 3.73 -2.64 -0.55
N LEU A 46 3.38 -3.55 0.34
CA LEU A 46 2.19 -3.41 1.19
C LEU A 46 2.32 -2.26 2.19
N GLN A 47 3.52 -2.01 2.69
CA GLN A 47 3.78 -0.84 3.53
C GLN A 47 3.62 0.47 2.75
N LEU A 48 4.03 0.49 1.48
CA LEU A 48 3.85 1.64 0.59
C LEU A 48 2.37 1.88 0.27
N TYR A 49 1.60 0.79 0.12
CA TYR A 49 0.15 0.86 -0.03
C TYR A 49 -0.48 1.61 1.16
N ARG A 50 -0.14 1.19 2.37
CA ARG A 50 -0.61 1.83 3.60
C ARG A 50 -0.19 3.31 3.63
N TYR A 51 1.06 3.58 3.37
CA TYR A 51 1.64 4.92 3.38
C TYR A 51 0.95 5.84 2.37
N ALA A 52 0.63 5.34 1.19
CA ALA A 52 -0.03 6.11 0.14
C ALA A 52 -1.42 6.60 0.58
N PHE A 53 -2.21 5.75 1.22
CA PHE A 53 -3.52 6.15 1.72
C PHE A 53 -3.43 7.14 2.89
N ILE A 54 -2.44 6.99 3.74
CA ILE A 54 -2.27 7.87 4.91
C ILE A 54 -1.78 9.26 4.48
N THR A 55 -0.79 9.32 3.58
CA THR A 55 -0.11 10.59 3.25
C THR A 55 -0.46 11.17 1.89
N GLY A 56 -0.96 10.36 0.97
CA GLY A 56 -1.17 10.77 -0.42
C GLY A 56 0.09 10.67 -1.28
N ASP A 57 1.23 10.28 -0.70
CA ASP A 57 2.48 10.10 -1.45
C ASP A 57 2.49 8.71 -2.08
N THR A 58 2.33 8.66 -3.40
CA THR A 58 2.26 7.42 -4.18
C THR A 58 3.52 7.15 -4.99
N ALA A 59 4.56 7.98 -4.87
CA ALA A 59 5.72 7.93 -5.76
C ALA A 59 6.46 6.58 -5.71
N ASP A 60 6.79 6.10 -4.51
CA ASP A 60 7.53 4.85 -4.37
C ASP A 60 6.67 3.64 -4.70
N LEU A 61 5.37 3.70 -4.40
CA LEU A 61 4.42 2.67 -4.78
C LEU A 61 4.35 2.56 -6.31
N ALA A 62 4.24 3.69 -6.98
CA ALA A 62 4.22 3.72 -8.45
C ALA A 62 5.50 3.16 -9.05
N ALA A 63 6.64 3.47 -8.44
CA ALA A 63 7.95 2.99 -8.91
C ALA A 63 8.08 1.46 -8.87
N MET A 64 7.37 0.80 -7.97
CA MET A 64 7.35 -0.68 -7.88
C MET A 64 6.26 -1.31 -8.74
N SER A 65 5.33 -0.52 -9.26
CA SER A 65 4.13 -1.03 -9.91
C SER A 65 4.32 -1.11 -11.41
N GLU A 66 4.08 -2.28 -11.99
CA GLU A 66 4.07 -2.41 -13.45
C GLU A 66 2.81 -1.78 -14.02
N GLU A 67 2.92 -1.30 -15.25
CA GLU A 67 1.82 -0.64 -15.95
C GLU A 67 0.57 -1.53 -16.04
N GLY A 68 0.76 -2.82 -16.21
CA GLY A 68 -0.34 -3.79 -16.31
C GLY A 68 -0.95 -4.20 -14.96
N CYS A 69 -0.44 -3.70 -13.85
CA CYS A 69 -0.95 -4.08 -12.52
C CYS A 69 -2.22 -3.29 -12.20
N VAL A 70 -3.38 -3.94 -12.37
CA VAL A 70 -4.69 -3.31 -12.14
C VAL A 70 -4.85 -2.87 -10.68
N PHE A 71 -4.50 -3.73 -9.74
CA PHE A 71 -4.56 -3.40 -8.31
C PHE A 71 -3.68 -2.18 -7.99
N CYS A 72 -2.48 -2.14 -8.54
CA CYS A 72 -1.55 -1.02 -8.30
C CYS A 72 -2.13 0.30 -8.78
N LYS A 73 -2.65 0.29 -9.99
CA LYS A 73 -3.26 1.48 -10.59
C LYS A 73 -4.48 1.95 -9.81
N SER A 74 -5.37 1.03 -9.45
CA SER A 74 -6.54 1.35 -8.63
C SER A 74 -6.15 1.99 -7.31
N THR A 75 -5.15 1.43 -6.65
CA THR A 75 -4.66 1.94 -5.36
C THR A 75 -4.12 3.35 -5.48
N ILE A 76 -3.27 3.56 -6.49
CA ILE A 76 -2.66 4.88 -6.73
C ILE A 76 -3.75 5.92 -7.03
N ASP A 77 -4.69 5.57 -7.90
CA ASP A 77 -5.78 6.47 -8.28
C ASP A 77 -6.68 6.78 -7.09
N ASP A 78 -7.04 5.78 -6.29
CA ASP A 78 -7.91 5.98 -5.12
C ASP A 78 -7.25 6.83 -4.05
N ALA A 79 -5.95 6.58 -3.76
CA ALA A 79 -5.21 7.40 -2.81
C ALA A 79 -5.09 8.84 -3.29
N ALA A 80 -4.80 9.04 -4.58
CA ALA A 80 -4.71 10.38 -5.16
C ALA A 80 -6.03 11.12 -5.07
N LYS A 81 -7.14 10.49 -5.41
CA LYS A 81 -8.47 11.10 -5.35
C LYS A 81 -8.85 11.49 -3.93
N LEU A 82 -8.57 10.61 -2.96
CA LEU A 82 -8.87 10.90 -1.57
C LEU A 82 -8.15 12.17 -1.11
N HIS A 83 -6.86 12.26 -1.38
CA HIS A 83 -6.05 13.40 -0.93
C HIS A 83 -6.30 14.67 -1.72
N GLU A 84 -6.60 14.58 -3.03
CA GLU A 84 -6.99 15.72 -3.85
C GLU A 84 -8.28 16.36 -3.33
N GLY A 85 -9.20 15.55 -2.82
CA GLY A 85 -10.44 16.02 -2.22
C GLY A 85 -10.27 16.54 -0.79
N GLY A 86 -9.06 16.55 -0.26
CA GLY A 86 -8.77 16.99 1.11
C GLY A 86 -8.94 15.91 2.17
N GLY A 87 -9.15 14.67 1.75
CA GLY A 87 -9.26 13.53 2.67
C GLY A 87 -7.94 12.89 3.02
N TRP A 88 -7.96 11.95 3.92
CA TRP A 88 -6.82 11.14 4.34
C TRP A 88 -7.30 9.91 5.10
N VAL A 89 -6.39 8.97 5.36
CA VAL A 89 -6.65 7.83 6.25
C VAL A 89 -5.74 7.98 7.47
N ASN A 90 -6.31 7.83 8.67
CA ASN A 90 -5.50 7.82 9.88
C ASN A 90 -4.62 6.56 9.90
N PRO A 91 -3.42 6.62 10.50
CA PRO A 91 -2.55 5.45 10.58
C PRO A 91 -3.24 4.27 11.23
N TRP A 92 -3.10 3.09 10.62
CA TRP A 92 -3.66 1.83 11.16
C TRP A 92 -2.56 0.79 11.25
N THR A 93 -2.81 -0.25 12.08
CA THR A 93 -1.85 -1.34 12.23
C THR A 93 -1.94 -2.30 11.04
N GLN A 94 -0.80 -2.82 10.63
CA GLN A 94 -0.70 -3.76 9.51
C GLN A 94 0.30 -4.84 9.90
N GLU A 95 -0.15 -6.09 9.88
CA GLU A 95 0.69 -7.24 10.20
C GLU A 95 0.60 -8.27 9.08
N PHE A 96 1.68 -9.01 8.89
CA PHE A 96 1.78 -10.07 7.88
C PHE A 96 1.97 -11.41 8.55
N ALA A 97 1.22 -12.43 8.11
CA ALA A 97 1.28 -13.77 8.68
C ALA A 97 1.16 -14.81 7.58
N ASP A 98 1.57 -16.04 7.88
CA ASP A 98 1.40 -17.21 7.01
C ASP A 98 1.96 -16.96 5.61
N VAL A 99 3.20 -16.50 5.55
CA VAL A 99 3.86 -16.10 4.32
C VAL A 99 4.34 -17.33 3.56
N GLU A 100 4.00 -17.39 2.27
CA GLU A 100 4.43 -18.48 1.38
C GLU A 100 5.05 -17.89 0.12
N TYR A 101 6.26 -18.33 -0.21
CA TYR A 101 6.89 -17.98 -1.48
C TYR A 101 6.56 -19.05 -2.51
N ILE A 102 6.10 -18.63 -3.69
CA ILE A 102 5.75 -19.52 -4.80
C ILE A 102 6.72 -19.20 -5.95
N PRO A 103 7.67 -20.11 -6.23
CA PRO A 103 8.63 -19.84 -7.31
C PRO A 103 7.93 -19.72 -8.66
N ALA A 104 8.56 -18.95 -9.55
CA ALA A 104 8.08 -18.84 -10.91
C ALA A 104 8.15 -20.21 -11.56
N GLY A 105 7.05 -20.66 -12.15
CA GLY A 105 7.03 -21.90 -12.91
C GLY A 105 7.88 -21.79 -14.16
N GLN A 106 8.23 -22.94 -14.75
CA GLN A 106 9.03 -23.00 -15.97
C GLN A 106 8.37 -22.14 -17.05
N GLY A 107 9.15 -21.24 -17.64
CA GLY A 107 8.66 -20.31 -18.67
C GLY A 107 7.82 -19.15 -18.15
N LYS A 108 7.68 -19.02 -16.84
CA LYS A 108 6.92 -17.92 -16.21
C LYS A 108 7.85 -16.83 -15.72
N LYS A 109 7.41 -15.59 -15.85
CA LYS A 109 8.21 -14.41 -15.43
C LYS A 109 8.02 -14.04 -13.98
N TYR A 110 6.86 -14.39 -13.39
CA TYR A 110 6.48 -13.92 -12.08
C TYR A 110 6.55 -15.03 -11.06
N CYS A 111 7.18 -14.73 -9.93
CA CYS A 111 6.98 -15.52 -8.72
C CYS A 111 5.79 -14.97 -7.94
N GLY A 112 5.38 -15.66 -6.89
CA GLY A 112 4.28 -15.22 -6.04
C GLY A 112 4.71 -15.16 -4.59
N VAL A 113 4.16 -14.19 -3.87
CA VAL A 113 4.22 -14.16 -2.42
C VAL A 113 2.79 -14.10 -1.91
N ARG A 114 2.39 -15.14 -1.19
CA ARG A 114 1.08 -15.19 -0.54
C ARG A 114 1.25 -14.83 0.92
N ALA A 115 0.45 -13.93 1.42
CA ALA A 115 0.51 -13.53 2.82
C ALA A 115 -0.89 -13.19 3.32
N ARG A 116 -1.14 -13.52 4.59
CA ARG A 116 -2.32 -13.04 5.27
C ARG A 116 -1.99 -11.67 5.85
N VAL A 117 -2.76 -10.66 5.45
CA VAL A 117 -2.57 -9.29 5.90
C VAL A 117 -3.64 -8.98 6.93
N LYS A 118 -3.21 -8.63 8.12
CA LYS A 118 -4.09 -8.25 9.23
C LYS A 118 -4.05 -6.75 9.35
N SER A 119 -5.19 -6.11 9.09
CA SER A 119 -5.33 -4.67 9.17
C SER A 119 -6.20 -4.31 10.37
N GLY A 120 -5.67 -3.49 11.26
CA GLY A 120 -6.43 -3.00 12.41
C GLY A 120 -7.54 -2.05 11.96
N GLU A 121 -8.39 -1.68 12.90
CA GLU A 121 -9.44 -0.69 12.63
C GLU A 121 -8.82 0.57 12.05
N SER A 122 -9.49 1.18 11.08
CA SER A 122 -9.03 2.41 10.46
C SER A 122 -10.17 3.40 10.31
N THR A 123 -9.80 4.68 10.36
CA THR A 123 -10.72 5.78 10.16
C THR A 123 -10.20 6.62 9.01
N SER A 124 -11.05 6.85 8.01
CA SER A 124 -10.73 7.73 6.90
C SER A 124 -11.63 8.96 6.92
N MET A 125 -11.07 10.08 6.47
CA MET A 125 -11.79 11.31 6.26
C MET A 125 -11.88 11.54 4.77
N GLU A 126 -13.10 11.58 4.25
CA GLU A 126 -13.34 11.95 2.87
C GLU A 126 -13.44 13.47 2.75
N GLY A 127 -13.25 13.99 1.55
CA GLY A 127 -13.49 15.39 1.27
C GLY A 127 -14.91 15.77 1.71
N GLY A 128 -15.05 16.95 2.32
CA GLY A 128 -16.31 17.38 2.87
C GLY A 128 -16.55 17.00 4.33
N GLY A 129 -15.57 16.35 4.96
CA GLY A 129 -15.64 16.01 6.39
C GLY A 129 -16.40 14.75 6.72
N LYS A 130 -16.70 13.91 5.72
CA LYS A 130 -17.36 12.64 5.95
C LYS A 130 -16.37 11.64 6.54
N ILE A 131 -16.72 11.05 7.67
CA ILE A 131 -15.93 10.05 8.36
C ILE A 131 -16.40 8.66 7.96
N GLN A 132 -15.45 7.80 7.60
CA GLN A 132 -15.71 6.40 7.30
C GLN A 132 -14.84 5.53 8.17
N GLN A 133 -15.43 4.52 8.80
CA GLN A 133 -14.70 3.58 9.66
C GLN A 133 -14.69 2.20 9.03
N GLU A 134 -13.52 1.56 9.09
CA GLU A 134 -13.35 0.18 8.66
C GLU A 134 -12.98 -0.67 9.88
N ASP A 135 -13.64 -1.81 10.01
CA ASP A 135 -13.36 -2.74 11.09
C ASP A 135 -12.05 -3.49 10.84
N TYR A 136 -11.56 -4.15 11.90
CA TYR A 136 -10.46 -5.10 11.76
C TYR A 136 -10.75 -6.08 10.64
N GLU A 137 -9.74 -6.36 9.82
CA GLU A 137 -9.90 -7.20 8.65
C GLU A 137 -8.68 -8.08 8.44
N GLU A 138 -8.90 -9.32 8.02
CA GLU A 138 -7.84 -10.21 7.57
C GLU A 138 -8.12 -10.59 6.13
N LYS A 139 -7.13 -10.42 5.27
CA LYS A 139 -7.20 -10.83 3.86
C LYS A 139 -5.97 -11.61 3.48
N THR A 140 -6.15 -12.64 2.68
CA THR A 140 -5.01 -13.33 2.06
C THR A 140 -4.78 -12.71 0.69
N LEU A 141 -3.57 -12.21 0.47
CA LEU A 141 -3.16 -11.61 -0.79
C LEU A 141 -2.12 -12.47 -1.47
N LEU A 142 -2.24 -12.59 -2.78
CA LEU A 142 -1.19 -13.18 -3.63
C LEU A 142 -0.60 -12.07 -4.47
N ILE A 143 0.69 -11.79 -4.28
CA ILE A 143 1.41 -10.73 -4.97
C ILE A 143 2.32 -11.37 -6.01
N ALA A 144 2.15 -10.98 -7.27
CA ALA A 144 3.01 -11.42 -8.35
C ALA A 144 4.15 -10.43 -8.53
N LEU A 145 5.39 -10.92 -8.45
CA LEU A 145 6.59 -10.09 -8.53
C LEU A 145 7.55 -10.59 -9.60
N ARG A 146 8.26 -9.67 -10.21
CA ARG A 146 9.29 -9.94 -11.21
C ARG A 146 10.56 -9.15 -10.88
N TYR A 147 11.69 -9.84 -10.88
CA TYR A 147 12.98 -9.17 -10.67
C TYR A 147 13.54 -8.72 -12.02
N ASP A 148 13.89 -7.45 -12.12
CA ASP A 148 14.45 -6.87 -13.33
C ASP A 148 15.35 -5.69 -12.97
N ASN A 149 16.59 -5.73 -13.44
CA ASN A 149 17.57 -4.65 -13.23
C ASN A 149 17.74 -4.22 -11.76
N GLY A 150 17.83 -5.19 -10.86
CA GLY A 150 18.05 -4.92 -9.43
C GLY A 150 16.81 -4.49 -8.67
N ILE A 151 15.64 -4.54 -9.31
CA ILE A 151 14.38 -4.09 -8.73
C ILE A 151 13.33 -5.20 -8.82
N TRP A 152 12.60 -5.40 -7.73
CA TRP A 152 11.39 -6.21 -7.73
C TRP A 152 10.21 -5.34 -8.14
N ALA A 153 9.53 -5.72 -9.23
CA ALA A 153 8.35 -5.02 -9.70
C ALA A 153 7.11 -5.88 -9.42
N VAL A 154 6.01 -5.23 -9.06
CA VAL A 154 4.73 -5.89 -8.82
C VAL A 154 3.89 -5.85 -10.09
N GLY A 155 3.55 -7.03 -10.61
CA GLY A 155 2.75 -7.18 -11.82
C GLY A 155 1.29 -7.44 -11.55
N GLY A 156 0.93 -7.82 -10.34
CA GLY A 156 -0.46 -8.07 -9.99
C GLY A 156 -0.62 -8.40 -8.51
N VAL A 157 -1.82 -8.19 -8.01
CA VAL A 157 -2.22 -8.58 -6.65
C VAL A 157 -3.62 -9.18 -6.75
N ALA A 158 -3.79 -10.37 -6.21
CA ALA A 158 -5.09 -11.03 -6.12
C ALA A 158 -5.49 -11.17 -4.66
N VAL A 159 -6.75 -10.91 -4.37
CA VAL A 159 -7.34 -11.17 -3.05
C VAL A 159 -7.92 -12.58 -3.12
N GLU A 160 -7.49 -13.43 -2.22
CA GLU A 160 -7.96 -14.83 -2.18
C GLU A 160 -9.01 -15.04 -1.09
#